data_bffc0cab0d8efc8051216df73f465878
#
_entry.id   bffc0cab0d8efc8051216df73f465878
#
_cell.length_a   1.000
_cell.length_b   1.000
_cell.length_c   1.000
_cell.angle_alpha   90.00
_cell.angle_beta   90.00
_cell.angle_gamma   90.00
#
_symmetry.space_group_name_H-M   'P 1'
#
loop_
_entity.id
_entity.type
_entity.pdbx_description
1 polymer ?
#
loop_
_entity_poly.entity_id
_entity_poly.type
_entity_poly.pdbx_seq_one_letter_code
_entity_poly.pdbx_strand_id
1 'polypeptide(L)'
;MKQKTNMRKAVCVMANQLKKAGYSLSDAFKKSWRRVKLSMTIRAAGTSFENRQERLSFLKQFTPEDLSVTPEREPDNRYDRNAIRIVVHIRSIRRRTVIGYIPKGLARELAKVIDMGIKVKASLMQIIGGYSYKENLGALVNITI
;
A
#
# COMPACT_ATOMS: atom_id res chain seq x y z
N MET A 1 4.45 4.68 24.51
CA MET A 1 4.06 3.31 24.87
C MET A 1 3.07 2.68 23.89
N LYS A 2 2.00 3.34 23.52
CA LYS A 2 1.03 2.81 22.53
C LYS A 2 1.67 2.41 21.19
N GLN A 3 2.63 3.20 20.71
CA GLN A 3 3.31 2.94 19.43
C GLN A 3 4.15 1.65 19.45
N LYS A 4 4.91 1.42 20.52
CA LYS A 4 5.71 0.19 20.68
C LYS A 4 4.84 -1.06 20.78
N THR A 5 3.71 -0.97 21.46
CA THR A 5 2.75 -2.08 21.58
C THR A 5 2.12 -2.42 20.24
N ASN A 6 1.77 -1.40 19.45
CA ASN A 6 1.22 -1.59 18.12
C ASN A 6 2.23 -2.21 17.14
N MET A 7 3.51 -1.80 17.23
CA MET A 7 4.58 -2.40 16.42
C MET A 7 4.74 -3.89 16.70
N ARG A 8 4.76 -4.28 17.99
CA ARG A 8 4.87 -5.70 18.36
C ARG A 8 3.69 -6.52 17.87
N LYS A 9 2.47 -6.00 17.99
CA LYS A 9 1.27 -6.65 17.46
C LYS A 9 1.35 -6.82 15.94
N ALA A 10 1.76 -5.79 15.22
CA ALA A 10 1.95 -5.84 13.78
C ALA A 10 2.96 -6.93 13.38
N VAL A 11 4.10 -6.97 14.07
CA VAL A 11 5.14 -8.00 13.83
C VAL A 11 4.57 -9.41 14.02
N CYS A 12 3.85 -9.66 15.11
CA CYS A 12 3.29 -10.98 15.37
C CYS A 12 2.28 -11.41 14.29
N VAL A 13 1.41 -10.49 13.87
CA VAL A 13 0.41 -10.76 12.84
C VAL A 13 1.09 -11.07 11.50
N MET A 14 2.05 -10.26 11.11
CA MET A 14 2.80 -10.45 9.85
C MET A 14 3.61 -11.74 9.88
N ALA A 15 4.28 -12.05 11.00
CA ALA A 15 5.05 -13.28 11.16
C ALA A 15 4.16 -14.52 11.02
N ASN A 16 2.97 -14.49 11.60
CA ASN A 16 2.02 -15.59 11.45
C ASN A 16 1.59 -15.82 9.99
N GLN A 17 1.39 -14.74 9.23
CA GLN A 17 1.08 -14.88 7.80
C GLN A 17 2.26 -15.44 7.01
N LEU A 18 3.47 -15.00 7.30
CA LEU A 18 4.69 -15.52 6.65
C LEU A 18 4.92 -16.98 6.99
N LYS A 19 4.67 -17.39 8.23
CA LYS A 19 4.74 -18.80 8.62
C LYS A 19 3.75 -19.64 7.83
N LYS A 20 2.51 -19.19 7.67
CA LYS A 20 1.50 -19.88 6.83
C LYS A 20 1.94 -19.97 5.37
N ALA A 21 2.72 -19.03 4.88
CA ALA A 21 3.26 -19.02 3.53
C ALA A 21 4.52 -19.90 3.37
N GLY A 22 4.97 -20.59 4.42
CA GLY A 22 6.08 -21.56 4.37
C GLY A 22 7.41 -21.07 4.96
N TYR A 23 7.46 -19.87 5.51
CA TYR A 23 8.67 -19.37 6.17
C TYR A 23 8.89 -20.05 7.53
N SER A 24 10.16 -20.21 7.93
CA SER A 24 10.46 -20.61 9.30
C SER A 24 10.02 -19.51 10.27
N LEU A 25 9.77 -19.86 11.53
CA LEU A 25 9.35 -18.89 12.55
C LEU A 25 10.39 -17.77 12.72
N SER A 26 11.68 -18.13 12.76
CA SER A 26 12.77 -17.18 12.88
C SER A 26 12.81 -16.19 11.71
N ASP A 27 12.74 -16.69 10.49
CA ASP A 27 12.77 -15.86 9.28
C ASP A 27 11.52 -14.98 9.18
N ALA A 28 10.36 -15.53 9.54
CA ALA A 28 9.10 -14.79 9.59
C ALA A 28 9.20 -13.58 10.52
N PHE A 29 9.74 -13.76 11.73
CA PHE A 29 9.91 -12.66 12.67
C PHE A 29 10.95 -11.64 12.22
N LYS A 30 12.10 -12.08 11.70
CA LYS A 30 13.14 -11.18 11.18
C LYS A 30 12.59 -10.31 10.06
N LYS A 31 11.89 -10.91 9.12
CA LYS A 31 11.28 -10.21 7.98
C LYS A 31 10.20 -9.22 8.44
N SER A 32 9.36 -9.63 9.36
CA SER A 32 8.30 -8.78 9.90
C SER A 32 8.84 -7.58 10.66
N TRP A 33 9.85 -7.76 11.51
CA TRP A 33 10.52 -6.65 12.19
C TRP A 33 11.14 -5.66 11.22
N ARG A 34 11.79 -6.16 10.18
CA ARG A 34 12.36 -5.30 9.13
C ARG A 34 11.29 -4.43 8.48
N ARG A 35 10.14 -5.00 8.16
CA ARG A 35 9.02 -4.28 7.53
C ARG A 35 8.40 -3.23 8.45
N VAL A 36 8.29 -3.53 9.73
CA VAL A 36 7.72 -2.59 10.71
C VAL A 36 8.67 -1.43 11.01
N LYS A 37 9.96 -1.68 11.05
CA LYS A 37 10.98 -0.66 11.34
C LYS A 37 11.32 0.22 10.15
N LEU A 38 11.29 -0.34 8.94
CA LEU A 38 11.67 0.34 7.71
C LEU A 38 10.43 0.61 6.85
N SER A 39 10.45 1.75 6.18
CA SER A 39 9.44 2.01 5.16
C SER A 39 9.66 1.07 3.96
N MET A 40 8.58 0.77 3.27
CA MET A 40 8.58 -0.06 2.07
C MET A 40 8.16 0.77 0.88
N THR A 41 8.93 0.73 -0.19
CA THR A 41 8.53 1.33 -1.46
C THR A 41 7.95 0.25 -2.36
N ILE A 42 6.72 0.45 -2.79
CA ILE A 42 6.02 -0.49 -3.67
C ILE A 42 5.58 0.20 -4.96
N ARG A 43 5.38 -0.60 -5.98
CA ARG A 43 4.69 -0.17 -7.20
C ARG A 43 3.23 -0.59 -7.09
N ALA A 44 2.31 0.37 -7.28
CA ALA A 44 0.88 0.07 -7.26
C ALA A 44 0.53 -0.94 -8.35
N ALA A 45 -0.29 -1.93 -7.99
CA ALA A 45 -0.79 -2.94 -8.92
C ALA A 45 -2.10 -2.47 -9.56
N GLY A 46 -2.38 -2.98 -10.76
CA GLY A 46 -3.66 -2.72 -11.43
C GLY A 46 -3.84 -1.30 -11.96
N THR A 47 -2.76 -0.56 -12.15
CA THR A 47 -2.82 0.83 -12.65
C THR A 47 -3.28 0.93 -14.11
N SER A 48 -3.23 -0.14 -14.87
CA SER A 48 -3.67 -0.18 -16.25
C SER A 48 -5.16 -0.47 -16.43
N PHE A 49 -5.85 -0.86 -15.36
CA PHE A 49 -7.28 -1.18 -15.42
C PHE A 49 -8.17 0.05 -15.24
N GLU A 50 -9.35 0.01 -15.83
CA GLU A 50 -10.34 1.08 -15.76
C GLU A 50 -9.72 2.42 -16.21
N ASN A 51 -10.12 3.51 -15.59
CA ASN A 51 -9.64 4.87 -15.90
C ASN A 51 -8.42 5.27 -15.05
N ARG A 52 -7.67 4.31 -14.52
CA ARG A 52 -6.56 4.61 -13.60
C ARG A 52 -5.41 5.30 -14.29
N GLN A 53 -5.17 5.03 -15.56
CA GLN A 53 -4.15 5.76 -16.34
C GLN A 53 -4.50 7.25 -16.46
N GLU A 54 -5.75 7.57 -16.73
CA GLU A 54 -6.23 8.96 -16.77
C GLU A 54 -6.13 9.63 -15.39
N ARG A 55 -6.47 8.90 -14.33
CA ARG A 55 -6.35 9.38 -12.96
C ARG A 55 -4.91 9.70 -12.59
N LEU A 56 -3.96 8.83 -12.94
CA LEU A 56 -2.54 9.07 -12.70
C LEU A 56 -2.03 10.28 -13.49
N SER A 57 -2.44 10.41 -14.74
CA SER A 57 -2.11 11.57 -15.56
C SER A 57 -2.66 12.86 -14.95
N PHE A 58 -3.88 12.84 -14.46
CA PHE A 58 -4.52 13.96 -13.79
C PHE A 58 -3.77 14.36 -12.51
N LEU A 59 -3.28 13.40 -11.74
CA LEU A 59 -2.54 13.67 -10.49
C LEU A 59 -1.20 14.35 -10.70
N LYS A 60 -0.61 14.24 -11.90
CA LYS A 60 0.69 14.87 -12.20
C LYS A 60 0.69 16.39 -12.08
N GLN A 61 -0.45 17.04 -12.23
CA GLN A 61 -0.56 18.50 -12.16
C GLN A 61 -0.58 19.05 -10.74
N PHE A 62 -0.68 18.18 -9.74
CA PHE A 62 -0.74 18.60 -8.34
C PHE A 62 0.64 18.46 -7.67
N THR A 63 0.90 19.31 -6.68
CA THR A 63 2.13 19.22 -5.88
C THR A 63 2.03 18.04 -4.88
N PRO A 64 3.16 17.46 -4.44
CA PRO A 64 3.14 16.39 -3.43
C PRO A 64 2.43 16.81 -2.14
N GLU A 65 2.51 18.07 -1.74
CA GLU A 65 1.86 18.59 -0.53
C GLU A 65 0.33 18.58 -0.63
N ASP A 66 -0.20 18.66 -1.84
CA ASP A 66 -1.63 18.64 -2.11
C ASP A 66 -2.21 17.23 -2.13
N LEU A 67 -1.37 16.22 -2.21
CA LEU A 67 -1.76 14.82 -2.29
C LEU A 67 -1.50 14.09 -0.98
N SER A 68 -2.49 13.35 -0.52
CA SER A 68 -2.32 12.40 0.58
C SER A 68 -2.84 11.03 0.17
N VAL A 69 -2.21 9.97 0.66
CA VAL A 69 -2.52 8.59 0.28
C VAL A 69 -2.99 7.81 1.49
N THR A 70 -4.07 7.07 1.31
CA THR A 70 -4.61 6.19 2.34
C THR A 70 -4.80 4.79 1.76
N PRO A 71 -4.23 3.76 2.39
CA PRO A 71 -4.56 2.38 2.05
C PRO A 71 -5.91 2.02 2.67
N GLU A 72 -6.84 1.54 1.85
CA GLU A 72 -8.18 1.14 2.30
C GLU A 72 -8.43 -0.33 2.00
N ARG A 73 -8.96 -1.03 2.99
CA ARG A 73 -9.38 -2.42 2.83
C ARG A 73 -10.61 -2.51 1.92
N GLU A 74 -10.60 -3.54 1.10
CA GLU A 74 -11.74 -3.92 0.27
C GLU A 74 -12.04 -5.40 0.48
N PRO A 75 -12.62 -5.77 1.66
CA PRO A 75 -12.78 -7.18 2.06
C PRO A 75 -13.77 -7.95 1.18
N ASP A 76 -14.67 -7.25 0.52
CA ASP A 76 -15.64 -7.78 -0.42
C ASP A 76 -15.14 -7.80 -1.87
N ASN A 77 -13.85 -7.59 -2.09
CA ASN A 77 -13.26 -7.65 -3.42
C ASN A 77 -13.46 -9.05 -4.03
N ARG A 78 -13.95 -9.06 -5.26
CA ARG A 78 -14.33 -10.27 -5.99
C ARG A 78 -13.15 -11.24 -6.21
N TYR A 79 -11.96 -10.71 -6.37
CA TYR A 79 -10.76 -11.49 -6.74
C TYR A 79 -9.83 -11.78 -5.57
N ASP A 80 -9.84 -10.95 -4.54
CA ASP A 80 -8.93 -11.08 -3.41
C ASP A 80 -9.52 -10.47 -2.13
N ARG A 81 -9.80 -11.32 -1.14
CA ARG A 81 -10.31 -10.88 0.17
C ARG A 81 -9.34 -9.98 0.92
N ASN A 82 -8.05 -10.07 0.60
CA ASN A 82 -7.01 -9.27 1.23
C ASN A 82 -6.74 -7.97 0.48
N ALA A 83 -7.53 -7.63 -0.52
CA ALA A 83 -7.32 -6.45 -1.35
C ALA A 83 -7.27 -5.18 -0.50
N ILE A 84 -6.26 -4.36 -0.79
CA ILE A 84 -6.06 -3.04 -0.20
C ILE A 84 -5.89 -2.08 -1.35
N ARG A 85 -6.86 -1.20 -1.53
CA ARG A 85 -6.80 -0.18 -2.57
C ARG A 85 -6.00 1.03 -2.11
N ILE A 86 -5.34 1.67 -3.04
CA ILE A 86 -4.57 2.88 -2.80
C ILE A 86 -5.43 4.06 -3.21
N VAL A 87 -5.84 4.85 -2.22
CA VAL A 87 -6.69 6.02 -2.42
C VAL A 87 -5.86 7.29 -2.27
N VAL A 88 -5.91 8.15 -3.27
CA VAL A 88 -5.27 9.46 -3.23
C VAL A 88 -6.31 10.53 -2.98
N HIS A 89 -6.05 11.37 -1.99
CA HIS A 89 -6.87 12.54 -1.67
C HIS A 89 -6.19 13.78 -2.22
N ILE A 90 -6.91 14.55 -3.01
CA ILE A 90 -6.46 15.84 -3.54
C ILE A 90 -7.09 16.92 -2.67
N ARG A 91 -6.28 17.55 -1.82
CA ARG A 91 -6.77 18.49 -0.80
C ARG A 91 -7.40 19.74 -1.39
N SER A 92 -6.76 20.33 -2.41
CA SER A 92 -7.21 21.58 -3.02
C SER A 92 -8.61 21.52 -3.62
N ILE A 93 -8.99 20.37 -4.18
CA ILE A 93 -10.31 20.17 -4.82
C ILE A 93 -11.21 19.22 -4.02
N ARG A 94 -10.77 18.79 -2.85
CA ARG A 94 -11.51 17.88 -1.96
C ARG A 94 -12.04 16.62 -2.67
N ARG A 95 -11.21 16.03 -3.52
CA ARG A 95 -11.53 14.80 -4.24
C ARG A 95 -10.65 13.66 -3.80
N ARG A 96 -11.19 12.46 -3.93
CA ARG A 96 -10.45 11.21 -3.73
C ARG A 96 -10.56 10.34 -4.97
N THR A 97 -9.51 9.60 -5.26
CA THR A 97 -9.47 8.70 -6.39
C THR A 97 -8.66 7.45 -6.07
N VAL A 98 -9.09 6.32 -6.58
CA VAL A 98 -8.35 5.05 -6.46
C VAL A 98 -7.39 4.95 -7.64
N ILE A 99 -6.10 4.77 -7.36
CA ILE A 99 -5.08 4.67 -8.42
C ILE A 99 -4.59 3.24 -8.66
N GLY A 100 -4.89 2.33 -7.77
CA GLY A 100 -4.46 0.95 -7.87
C GLY A 100 -4.60 0.22 -6.54
N TYR A 101 -3.85 -0.87 -6.42
CA TYR A 101 -3.87 -1.75 -5.26
C TYR A 101 -2.45 -2.01 -4.76
N ILE A 102 -2.35 -2.34 -3.48
CA ILE A 102 -1.12 -2.89 -2.93
C ILE A 102 -0.90 -4.27 -3.55
N PRO A 103 0.33 -4.61 -3.98
CA PRO A 103 0.62 -5.92 -4.56
C PRO A 103 0.15 -7.06 -3.66
N LYS A 104 -0.41 -8.10 -4.26
CA LYS A 104 -1.11 -9.19 -3.59
C LYS A 104 -0.33 -9.83 -2.44
N GLY A 105 0.97 -10.06 -2.63
CA GLY A 105 1.81 -10.67 -1.60
C GLY A 105 1.92 -9.82 -0.33
N LEU A 106 2.10 -8.52 -0.49
CA LEU A 106 2.15 -7.58 0.63
C LEU A 106 0.75 -7.32 1.21
N ALA A 107 -0.27 -7.26 0.38
CA ALA A 107 -1.65 -7.07 0.83
C ALA A 107 -2.09 -8.18 1.79
N ARG A 108 -1.70 -9.41 1.52
CA ARG A 108 -1.98 -10.56 2.40
C ARG A 108 -1.47 -10.32 3.82
N GLU A 109 -0.30 -9.72 3.97
CA GLU A 109 0.29 -9.44 5.28
C GLU A 109 -0.35 -8.22 5.93
N LEU A 110 -0.52 -7.14 5.18
CA LEU A 110 -1.02 -5.87 5.69
C LEU A 110 -2.52 -5.89 5.98
N ALA A 111 -3.30 -6.71 5.28
CA ALA A 111 -4.74 -6.77 5.46
C ALA A 111 -5.13 -7.07 6.91
N LYS A 112 -4.48 -8.04 7.54
CA LYS A 112 -4.75 -8.39 8.94
C LYS A 112 -4.27 -7.31 9.90
N VAL A 113 -3.17 -6.66 9.60
CA VAL A 113 -2.66 -5.55 10.39
C VAL A 113 -3.69 -4.42 10.42
N ILE A 114 -4.23 -4.07 9.27
CA ILE A 114 -5.27 -3.05 9.16
C ILE A 114 -6.55 -3.48 9.87
N ASP A 115 -6.98 -4.72 9.67
CA ASP A 115 -8.22 -5.27 10.28
C ASP A 115 -8.15 -5.29 11.81
N MET A 116 -6.95 -5.35 12.38
CA MET A 116 -6.74 -5.23 13.83
C MET A 116 -6.74 -3.79 14.35
N GLY A 117 -6.97 -2.82 13.49
CA GLY A 117 -6.98 -1.41 13.87
C GLY A 117 -5.60 -0.76 13.96
N ILE A 118 -4.56 -1.42 13.49
CA ILE A 118 -3.21 -0.85 13.42
C ILE A 118 -3.13 0.05 12.20
N LYS A 119 -2.71 1.29 12.41
CA LYS A 119 -2.65 2.29 11.34
C LYS A 119 -1.46 2.01 10.42
N VAL A 120 -1.76 1.83 9.13
CA VAL A 120 -0.78 1.76 8.05
C VAL A 120 -0.83 3.07 7.28
N LYS A 121 0.32 3.72 7.14
CA LYS A 121 0.44 5.00 6.43
C LYS A 121 1.04 4.79 5.06
N ALA A 122 0.62 5.61 4.10
CA ALA A 122 1.15 5.58 2.75
C ALA A 122 1.38 7.01 2.24
N SER A 123 2.34 7.16 1.35
CA SER A 123 2.61 8.40 0.65
C SER A 123 2.97 8.13 -0.80
N LEU A 124 2.53 9.00 -1.70
CA LEU A 124 2.88 8.91 -3.11
C LEU A 124 4.28 9.49 -3.30
N MET A 125 5.21 8.66 -3.74
CA MET A 125 6.59 9.09 -3.98
C MET A 125 6.76 9.68 -5.36
N GLN A 126 6.26 8.98 -6.38
CA GLN A 126 6.46 9.37 -7.77
C GLN A 126 5.45 8.66 -8.67
N ILE A 127 4.98 9.38 -9.68
CA ILE A 127 4.28 8.79 -10.82
C ILE A 127 5.33 8.53 -11.90
N ILE A 128 5.46 7.29 -12.32
CA ILE A 128 6.47 6.82 -13.26
C ILE A 128 5.85 6.43 -14.60
N GLY A 129 6.66 6.41 -15.66
CA GLY A 129 6.20 6.04 -17.00
C GLY A 129 5.81 7.24 -17.84
N GLY A 130 5.06 6.99 -18.92
CA GLY A 130 4.70 8.03 -19.89
C GLY A 130 5.82 8.41 -20.84
N TYR A 131 6.86 7.59 -20.94
CA TYR A 131 7.98 7.78 -21.85
C TYR A 131 7.76 7.03 -23.18
N SER A 132 8.51 7.41 -24.22
CA SER A 132 8.42 6.75 -25.52
C SER A 132 8.64 5.23 -25.48
N TYR A 133 9.46 4.76 -24.54
CA TYR A 133 9.74 3.33 -24.33
C TYR A 133 8.84 2.70 -23.25
N LYS A 134 8.05 3.49 -22.54
CA LYS A 134 7.15 3.02 -21.47
C LYS A 134 5.93 3.93 -21.38
N GLU A 135 4.96 3.63 -22.20
CA GLU A 135 3.75 4.47 -22.35
C GLU A 135 2.88 4.48 -21.09
N ASN A 136 2.75 3.34 -20.43
CA ASN A 136 1.90 3.22 -19.25
C ASN A 136 2.47 3.92 -18.03
N LEU A 137 1.60 4.64 -17.32
CA LEU A 137 1.91 5.26 -16.05
C LEU A 137 1.83 4.25 -14.92
N GLY A 138 2.71 4.39 -13.96
CA GLY A 138 2.69 3.66 -12.70
C GLY A 138 2.86 4.59 -11.52
N ALA A 139 2.68 4.07 -10.31
CA ALA A 139 2.85 4.84 -9.09
C ALA A 139 3.77 4.12 -8.12
N LEU A 140 4.77 4.84 -7.61
CA LEU A 140 5.60 4.39 -6.50
C LEU A 140 5.03 4.96 -5.21
N VAL A 141 4.72 4.08 -4.29
CA VAL A 141 4.09 4.42 -3.00
C VAL A 141 4.98 3.91 -1.88
N ASN A 142 5.21 4.78 -0.91
CA ASN A 142 5.93 4.40 0.31
C ASN A 142 4.93 4.02 1.38
N ILE A 143 5.17 2.90 2.05
CA ILE A 143 4.29 2.36 3.09
C ILE A 143 5.05 2.26 4.40
N THR A 144 4.45 2.75 5.48
CA THR A 144 4.96 2.67 6.84
C THR A 144 3.89 2.16 7.79
N ILE A 145 4.32 1.37 8.77
CA ILE A 145 3.44 0.81 9.81
C ILE A 145 3.63 1.56 11.12
#